data_95616fbfe050e1553f5f2f747d72ddc1
#
_entry.id   95616fbfe050e1553f5f2f747d72ddc1
#
_cell.length_a   1.000
_cell.length_b   1.000
_cell.length_c   1.000
_cell.angle_alpha   90.00
_cell.angle_beta   90.00
_cell.angle_gamma   90.00
#
_symmetry.space_group_name_H-M   'P 1'
#
loop_
_entity.id
_entity.type
_entity.pdbx_description
1 polymer ?
#
loop_
_entity_poly.entity_id
_entity_poly.type
_entity_poly.pdbx_seq_one_letter_code
_entity_poly.pdbx_strand_id
1 'polypeptide(L)'
;ETHVTGGATAHGASVLASLLTPGAKQNIQLINTNGSWHINRTALNCNDSLHTGFIAGLFYYNKFDSSGCLERLASCRRLDDFAQGWGPISHVNVSGPGERPYCWHYPPRPCGIVPARDVCGPVYCFTPSPVVVGTTDRAGAPTYNWGANETDVFVLNNTRPPLGNWFGCTWMNSTGFTKVCGAPPCAIGGVGNNTLRCPTDCFRKHPDATYSRCGSGPWITPRCLVDYPYRLWHYPCTI
;
A
#
# COMPACT_ATOMS: atom_id res chain seq x y z
N GLU A 1 44.86 -21.11 -6.89
CA GLU A 1 43.61 -20.61 -7.50
C GLU A 1 43.20 -21.57 -8.61
N THR A 2 42.14 -22.30 -8.36
CA THR A 2 41.55 -23.20 -9.35
C THR A 2 40.53 -22.39 -10.17
N HIS A 3 40.89 -22.03 -11.40
CA HIS A 3 39.95 -21.47 -12.35
C HIS A 3 39.10 -22.59 -12.96
N VAL A 4 37.82 -22.61 -12.63
CA VAL A 4 36.84 -23.49 -13.24
C VAL A 4 36.25 -22.77 -14.46
N THR A 5 36.71 -23.13 -15.65
CA THR A 5 36.28 -22.51 -16.92
C THR A 5 34.78 -22.72 -17.24
N GLY A 6 34.10 -23.66 -16.58
CA GLY A 6 32.68 -23.88 -16.74
C GLY A 6 31.79 -23.03 -15.82
N GLY A 7 32.34 -22.47 -14.73
CA GLY A 7 31.55 -21.73 -13.73
C GLY A 7 31.05 -20.39 -14.26
N ALA A 8 31.86 -19.70 -15.05
CA ALA A 8 31.49 -18.39 -15.59
C ALA A 8 30.39 -18.50 -16.66
N THR A 9 30.46 -19.54 -17.51
CA THR A 9 29.41 -19.76 -18.52
C THR A 9 28.11 -20.26 -17.93
N ALA A 10 28.18 -21.12 -16.89
CA ALA A 10 26.98 -21.55 -16.17
C ALA A 10 26.29 -20.39 -15.41
N HIS A 11 27.10 -19.49 -14.84
CA HIS A 11 26.55 -18.32 -14.14
C HIS A 11 25.92 -17.33 -15.13
N GLY A 12 26.54 -17.11 -16.28
CA GLY A 12 25.97 -16.26 -17.33
C GLY A 12 24.70 -16.86 -17.93
N ALA A 13 24.62 -18.15 -18.12
CA ALA A 13 23.42 -18.83 -18.61
C ALA A 13 22.28 -18.83 -17.59
N SER A 14 22.58 -18.96 -16.29
CA SER A 14 21.57 -18.90 -15.24
C SER A 14 20.98 -17.49 -15.08
N VAL A 15 21.81 -16.45 -15.23
CA VAL A 15 21.35 -15.06 -15.20
C VAL A 15 20.47 -14.75 -16.41
N LEU A 16 20.86 -15.21 -17.60
CA LEU A 16 20.04 -15.04 -18.81
C LEU A 16 18.74 -15.83 -18.74
N ALA A 17 18.77 -17.05 -18.21
CA ALA A 17 17.57 -17.86 -18.01
C ALA A 17 16.62 -17.25 -16.99
N SER A 18 17.13 -16.62 -15.92
CA SER A 18 16.30 -15.92 -14.93
C SER A 18 15.65 -14.65 -15.47
N LEU A 19 16.27 -14.02 -16.48
CA LEU A 19 15.71 -12.87 -17.17
C LEU A 19 14.62 -13.24 -18.19
N LEU A 20 14.65 -14.49 -18.68
CA LEU A 20 13.75 -14.98 -19.73
C LEU A 20 12.60 -15.83 -19.21
N THR A 21 12.64 -16.26 -17.95
CA THR A 21 11.54 -17.01 -17.33
C THR A 21 10.55 -16.06 -16.67
N PRO A 22 9.35 -15.88 -17.24
CA PRO A 22 8.31 -15.11 -16.55
C PRO A 22 7.90 -15.87 -15.29
N GLY A 23 7.95 -15.17 -14.13
CA GLY A 23 7.49 -15.71 -12.86
C GLY A 23 8.54 -16.29 -11.94
N ALA A 24 9.80 -15.86 -12.05
CA ALA A 24 10.82 -16.20 -11.05
C ALA A 24 10.39 -15.67 -9.68
N LYS A 25 9.93 -16.57 -8.81
CA LYS A 25 9.74 -16.26 -7.38
C LYS A 25 11.13 -16.18 -6.76
N GLN A 26 11.63 -14.97 -6.59
CA GLN A 26 12.87 -14.74 -5.88
C GLN A 26 12.55 -14.64 -4.39
N ASN A 27 12.88 -15.68 -3.63
CA ASN A 27 12.89 -15.59 -2.17
C ASN A 27 14.10 -14.75 -1.77
N ILE A 28 13.87 -13.47 -1.55
CA ILE A 28 14.90 -12.57 -1.08
C ILE A 28 14.94 -12.68 0.43
N GLN A 29 15.95 -13.33 0.96
CA GLN A 29 16.25 -13.34 2.39
C GLN A 29 16.82 -11.97 2.79
N LEU A 30 16.02 -11.12 3.41
CA LEU A 30 16.52 -9.95 4.12
C LEU A 30 17.10 -10.41 5.45
N ILE A 31 18.42 -10.61 5.48
CA ILE A 31 19.13 -10.84 6.74
C ILE A 31 19.29 -9.48 7.42
N ASN A 32 18.43 -9.19 8.38
CA ASN A 32 18.64 -8.06 9.25
C ASN A 32 19.50 -8.49 10.45
N THR A 33 20.71 -7.96 10.50
CA THR A 33 21.67 -8.23 11.58
C THR A 33 21.23 -7.64 12.92
N ASN A 34 20.21 -6.77 12.95
CA ASN A 34 19.74 -6.13 14.19
C ASN A 34 18.65 -6.92 14.93
N GLY A 35 18.35 -8.15 14.51
CA GLY A 35 17.44 -9.04 15.22
C GLY A 35 15.99 -8.55 15.32
N SER A 36 15.56 -7.68 14.42
CA SER A 36 14.20 -7.15 14.39
C SER A 36 13.24 -8.25 14.00
N TRP A 37 12.46 -8.76 14.95
CA TRP A 37 11.47 -9.82 14.77
C TRP A 37 10.39 -9.46 13.74
N HIS A 38 10.16 -8.16 13.50
CA HIS A 38 9.19 -7.67 12.52
C HIS A 38 9.48 -8.14 11.10
N ILE A 39 10.75 -8.34 10.75
CA ILE A 39 11.17 -8.67 9.38
C ILE A 39 10.69 -10.06 8.98
N ASN A 40 10.79 -11.05 9.87
CA ASN A 40 10.33 -12.41 9.60
C ASN A 40 8.80 -12.50 9.42
N ARG A 41 8.08 -11.49 9.85
CA ARG A 41 6.63 -11.36 9.69
C ARG A 41 6.21 -10.51 8.50
N THR A 42 7.18 -10.06 7.71
CA THR A 42 6.94 -9.31 6.47
C THR A 42 6.75 -10.31 5.32
N ALA A 43 5.68 -10.20 4.57
CA ALA A 43 5.49 -11.04 3.39
C ALA A 43 6.37 -10.53 2.23
N LEU A 44 7.13 -11.41 1.61
CA LEU A 44 8.01 -11.12 0.48
C LEU A 44 7.62 -11.93 -0.75
N ASN A 45 6.34 -12.04 -1.04
CA ASN A 45 5.82 -12.74 -2.22
C ASN A 45 5.78 -11.82 -3.44
N CYS A 46 6.95 -11.35 -3.84
CA CYS A 46 7.10 -10.39 -4.92
C CYS A 46 7.27 -11.07 -6.26
N ASN A 47 6.58 -10.55 -7.29
CA ASN A 47 6.68 -11.02 -8.67
C ASN A 47 6.70 -9.82 -9.62
N ASP A 48 7.86 -9.54 -10.21
CA ASP A 48 8.02 -8.46 -11.20
C ASP A 48 7.76 -8.97 -12.62
N SER A 49 6.60 -9.56 -12.87
CA SER A 49 6.19 -10.06 -14.18
C SER A 49 6.03 -8.95 -15.22
N LEU A 50 5.79 -7.73 -14.78
CA LEU A 50 5.62 -6.56 -15.64
C LEU A 50 6.94 -5.80 -15.88
N HIS A 51 8.05 -6.28 -15.35
CA HIS A 51 9.39 -5.70 -15.48
C HIS A 51 9.45 -4.20 -15.11
N THR A 52 8.73 -3.82 -14.08
CA THR A 52 8.66 -2.42 -13.60
C THR A 52 9.83 -2.05 -12.68
N GLY A 53 10.59 -3.03 -12.19
CA GLY A 53 11.71 -2.80 -11.27
C GLY A 53 11.28 -2.42 -9.85
N PHE A 54 10.02 -2.62 -9.46
CA PHE A 54 9.53 -2.19 -8.15
C PHE A 54 10.20 -2.92 -6.98
N ILE A 55 10.71 -4.13 -7.19
CA ILE A 55 11.39 -4.91 -6.15
C ILE A 55 12.66 -4.22 -5.66
N ALA A 56 13.38 -3.55 -6.57
CA ALA A 56 14.56 -2.77 -6.20
C ALA A 56 14.22 -1.67 -5.19
N GLY A 57 13.05 -1.04 -5.31
CA GLY A 57 12.58 -0.03 -4.38
C GLY A 57 12.31 -0.54 -2.97
N LEU A 58 12.04 -1.84 -2.79
CA LEU A 58 11.88 -2.46 -1.48
C LEU A 58 13.16 -2.37 -0.64
N PHE A 59 14.34 -2.46 -1.28
CA PHE A 59 15.64 -2.38 -0.62
C PHE A 59 16.20 -0.96 -0.56
N TYR A 60 15.83 -0.12 -1.52
CA TYR A 60 16.29 1.26 -1.67
C TYR A 60 15.12 2.24 -1.60
N TYR A 61 14.25 2.09 -0.62
CA TYR A 61 13.03 2.88 -0.48
C TYR A 61 13.29 4.39 -0.29
N ASN A 62 14.55 4.78 0.01
CA ASN A 62 14.97 6.18 0.08
C ASN A 62 15.36 6.76 -1.29
N LYS A 63 15.52 5.93 -2.32
CA LYS A 63 15.81 6.38 -3.67
C LYS A 63 14.53 6.51 -4.47
N PHE A 64 14.32 7.69 -5.00
CA PHE A 64 13.11 8.07 -5.70
C PHE A 64 13.40 8.33 -7.16
N ASP A 65 12.65 7.68 -8.05
CA ASP A 65 12.64 7.96 -9.49
C ASP A 65 11.42 8.81 -9.81
N SER A 66 11.66 10.05 -10.22
CA SER A 66 10.62 11.02 -10.56
C SER A 66 10.02 10.83 -11.96
N SER A 67 10.52 9.88 -12.75
CA SER A 67 9.99 9.62 -14.08
C SER A 67 8.54 9.12 -14.02
N GLY A 68 7.67 9.71 -14.83
CA GLY A 68 6.25 9.35 -14.88
C GLY A 68 5.37 9.93 -13.77
N CYS A 69 5.91 10.69 -12.83
CA CYS A 69 5.12 11.28 -11.73
C CYS A 69 4.08 12.28 -12.21
N LEU A 70 4.40 13.08 -13.21
CA LEU A 70 3.45 14.05 -13.78
C LEU A 70 2.22 13.37 -14.37
N GLU A 71 2.40 12.24 -15.06
CA GLU A 71 1.29 11.47 -15.62
C GLU A 71 0.41 10.85 -14.53
N ARG A 72 1.02 10.34 -13.45
CA ARG A 72 0.27 9.77 -12.34
C ARG A 72 -0.52 10.82 -11.58
N LEU A 73 0.09 11.96 -11.28
CA LEU A 73 -0.59 13.06 -10.58
C LEU A 73 -1.67 13.72 -11.43
N ALA A 74 -1.53 13.73 -12.76
CA ALA A 74 -2.53 14.26 -13.67
C ALA A 74 -3.85 13.47 -13.63
N SER A 75 -3.80 12.19 -13.25
CA SER A 75 -5.00 11.37 -13.11
C SER A 75 -5.74 11.60 -11.78
N CYS A 76 -5.12 12.31 -10.82
CA CYS A 76 -5.74 12.66 -9.56
C CYS A 76 -6.41 14.03 -9.64
N ARG A 77 -7.65 14.11 -9.18
CA ARG A 77 -8.40 15.36 -9.15
C ARG A 77 -7.92 16.24 -7.98
N ARG A 78 -7.95 17.54 -8.17
CA ARG A 78 -7.70 18.50 -7.10
C ARG A 78 -8.94 18.66 -6.23
N LEU A 79 -8.74 19.02 -4.96
CA LEU A 79 -9.86 19.32 -4.07
C LEU A 79 -10.77 20.44 -4.63
N ASP A 80 -10.17 21.44 -5.28
CA ASP A 80 -10.89 22.57 -5.84
C ASP A 80 -11.80 22.19 -7.03
N ASP A 81 -11.53 21.05 -7.68
CA ASP A 81 -12.33 20.56 -8.81
C ASP A 81 -13.68 19.93 -8.36
N PHE A 82 -13.83 19.69 -7.07
CA PHE A 82 -15.09 19.18 -6.51
C PHE A 82 -16.00 20.32 -6.06
N ALA A 83 -17.30 20.10 -6.19
CA ALA A 83 -18.29 21.08 -5.75
C ALA A 83 -18.30 21.24 -4.23
N GLN A 84 -18.67 22.44 -3.76
CA GLN A 84 -18.89 22.68 -2.34
C GLN A 84 -20.01 21.80 -1.81
N GLY A 85 -19.77 21.09 -0.71
CA GLY A 85 -20.76 20.21 -0.11
C GLY A 85 -21.70 20.97 0.84
N TRP A 86 -22.99 20.71 0.72
CA TRP A 86 -24.04 21.23 1.58
C TRP A 86 -24.85 20.07 2.17
N GLY A 87 -25.19 20.15 3.44
CA GLY A 87 -26.00 19.15 4.11
C GLY A 87 -25.22 18.17 4.99
N PRO A 88 -25.87 17.12 5.53
CA PRO A 88 -25.23 16.18 6.44
C PRO A 88 -24.24 15.27 5.70
N ILE A 89 -23.16 14.92 6.40
CA ILE A 89 -22.18 13.95 5.93
C ILE A 89 -22.69 12.53 6.17
N SER A 90 -22.60 11.69 5.15
CA SER A 90 -22.85 10.26 5.25
C SER A 90 -21.55 9.47 5.00
N HIS A 91 -21.50 8.24 5.46
CA HIS A 91 -20.39 7.31 5.19
C HIS A 91 -20.80 6.29 4.13
N VAL A 92 -19.93 6.06 3.13
CA VAL A 92 -20.23 5.21 1.99
C VAL A 92 -19.13 4.18 1.81
N ASN A 93 -19.54 2.91 1.67
CA ASN A 93 -18.64 1.75 1.48
C ASN A 93 -18.36 1.41 0.01
N VAL A 94 -18.46 2.37 -0.90
CA VAL A 94 -18.35 2.09 -2.33
C VAL A 94 -17.18 2.84 -2.93
N SER A 95 -16.30 2.11 -3.66
CA SER A 95 -15.26 2.72 -4.48
C SER A 95 -15.84 3.26 -5.77
N GLY A 96 -15.42 4.46 -6.18
CA GLY A 96 -15.82 5.04 -7.46
C GLY A 96 -15.14 4.35 -8.65
N PRO A 97 -15.78 4.31 -9.81
CA PRO A 97 -15.17 3.76 -11.02
C PRO A 97 -14.02 4.65 -11.50
N GLY A 98 -12.94 4.03 -11.96
CA GLY A 98 -11.79 4.73 -12.55
C GLY A 98 -10.89 5.48 -11.57
N GLU A 99 -11.11 5.36 -10.28
CA GLU A 99 -10.22 5.95 -9.28
C GLU A 99 -8.99 5.06 -9.03
N ARG A 100 -7.86 5.72 -8.72
CA ARG A 100 -6.57 5.03 -8.57
C ARG A 100 -6.09 5.05 -7.12
N PRO A 101 -5.57 3.93 -6.58
CA PRO A 101 -5.20 3.82 -5.17
C PRO A 101 -4.13 4.80 -4.68
N TYR A 102 -3.36 5.40 -5.59
CA TYR A 102 -2.35 6.40 -5.23
C TYR A 102 -2.90 7.83 -5.12
N CYS A 103 -4.16 8.05 -5.48
CA CYS A 103 -4.80 9.37 -5.37
C CYS A 103 -5.40 9.58 -3.98
N TRP A 104 -5.32 10.82 -3.49
CA TRP A 104 -5.85 11.17 -2.17
C TRP A 104 -7.37 10.97 -2.04
N HIS A 105 -8.10 11.07 -3.16
CA HIS A 105 -9.57 10.94 -3.19
C HIS A 105 -10.05 9.50 -3.44
N TYR A 106 -9.14 8.53 -3.51
CA TYR A 106 -9.53 7.13 -3.68
C TYR A 106 -10.33 6.64 -2.47
N PRO A 107 -11.62 6.24 -2.65
CA PRO A 107 -12.43 5.71 -1.58
C PRO A 107 -12.08 4.24 -1.33
N PRO A 108 -11.34 3.92 -0.25
CA PRO A 108 -10.96 2.55 0.03
C PRO A 108 -12.16 1.73 0.49
N ARG A 109 -12.09 0.43 0.28
CA ARG A 109 -13.02 -0.54 0.84
C ARG A 109 -12.61 -0.89 2.27
N PRO A 110 -13.56 -1.34 3.12
CA PRO A 110 -13.21 -1.79 4.46
C PRO A 110 -12.12 -2.85 4.44
N CYS A 111 -11.20 -2.76 5.40
CA CYS A 111 -10.13 -3.73 5.56
C CYS A 111 -10.69 -5.07 6.02
N GLY A 112 -10.09 -6.13 5.54
CA GLY A 112 -10.44 -7.50 5.89
C GLY A 112 -9.18 -8.34 6.09
N ILE A 113 -9.29 -9.62 5.79
CA ILE A 113 -8.17 -10.55 5.82
C ILE A 113 -7.54 -10.60 4.43
N VAL A 114 -6.25 -10.29 4.36
CA VAL A 114 -5.49 -10.29 3.10
C VAL A 114 -4.52 -11.47 3.09
N PRO A 115 -4.55 -12.34 2.06
CA PRO A 115 -3.59 -13.43 1.95
C PRO A 115 -2.16 -12.90 1.83
N ALA A 116 -1.23 -13.47 2.60
CA ALA A 116 0.17 -13.03 2.56
C ALA A 116 0.83 -13.28 1.20
N ARG A 117 0.35 -14.26 0.45
CA ARG A 117 0.83 -14.54 -0.93
C ARG A 117 0.62 -13.39 -1.90
N ASP A 118 -0.31 -12.49 -1.60
CA ASP A 118 -0.63 -11.33 -2.45
C ASP A 118 0.10 -10.06 -2.00
N VAL A 119 0.99 -10.16 -1.02
CA VAL A 119 1.67 -9.01 -0.42
C VAL A 119 3.17 -9.08 -0.67
N CYS A 120 3.73 -7.95 -1.10
CA CYS A 120 5.17 -7.75 -1.27
C CYS A 120 5.62 -6.59 -0.39
N GLY A 121 6.39 -6.89 0.65
CA GLY A 121 6.91 -5.89 1.57
C GLY A 121 6.02 -5.63 2.78
N PRO A 122 6.33 -4.60 3.57
CA PRO A 122 5.62 -4.32 4.81
C PRO A 122 4.21 -3.78 4.57
N VAL A 123 3.31 -4.12 5.49
CA VAL A 123 1.96 -3.57 5.56
C VAL A 123 1.91 -2.55 6.68
N TYR A 124 1.52 -1.32 6.35
CA TYR A 124 1.38 -0.23 7.30
C TYR A 124 -0.08 0.12 7.52
N CYS A 125 -0.48 0.23 8.78
CA CYS A 125 -1.78 0.73 9.19
C CYS A 125 -1.63 2.04 9.96
N PHE A 126 -2.63 2.91 9.91
CA PHE A 126 -2.54 4.29 10.39
C PHE A 126 -3.54 4.57 11.50
N THR A 127 -3.02 4.93 12.68
CA THR A 127 -3.80 5.19 13.90
C THR A 127 -4.02 6.66 14.30
N PRO A 128 -3.52 7.74 13.75
CA PRO A 128 -2.84 8.05 12.47
C PRO A 128 -1.35 7.77 12.42
N SER A 129 -0.69 7.46 13.52
CA SER A 129 0.72 7.08 13.48
C SER A 129 0.90 5.75 12.74
N PRO A 130 1.97 5.59 11.95
CA PRO A 130 2.17 4.35 11.20
C PRO A 130 2.45 3.17 12.13
N VAL A 131 1.78 2.05 11.87
CA VAL A 131 1.95 0.80 12.60
C VAL A 131 2.19 -0.32 11.60
N VAL A 132 3.24 -1.11 11.81
CA VAL A 132 3.53 -2.28 10.98
C VAL A 132 2.70 -3.47 11.44
N VAL A 133 2.00 -4.10 10.52
CA VAL A 133 1.25 -5.33 10.78
C VAL A 133 2.03 -6.51 10.21
N GLY A 134 2.19 -7.54 11.02
CA GLY A 134 2.87 -8.78 10.61
C GLY A 134 1.92 -9.88 10.17
N THR A 135 2.49 -10.92 9.58
CA THR A 135 1.76 -12.12 9.17
C THR A 135 1.26 -12.91 10.37
N THR A 136 0.10 -13.51 10.21
CA THR A 136 -0.49 -14.45 11.18
C THR A 136 -0.98 -15.69 10.46
N ASP A 137 -1.24 -16.75 11.21
CA ASP A 137 -2.01 -17.89 10.70
C ASP A 137 -3.52 -17.57 10.71
N ARG A 138 -4.35 -18.51 10.27
CA ARG A 138 -5.80 -18.32 10.25
C ARG A 138 -6.42 -18.22 11.63
N ALA A 139 -5.75 -18.74 12.65
CA ALA A 139 -6.17 -18.64 14.04
C ALA A 139 -5.74 -17.34 14.72
N GLY A 140 -4.95 -16.50 14.04
CA GLY A 140 -4.46 -15.23 14.54
C GLY A 140 -3.12 -15.31 15.28
N ALA A 141 -2.45 -16.46 15.30
CA ALA A 141 -1.13 -16.61 15.89
C ALA A 141 -0.04 -16.06 14.96
N PRO A 142 0.96 -15.32 15.49
CA PRO A 142 2.04 -14.77 14.66
C PRO A 142 2.82 -15.87 13.93
N THR A 143 3.16 -15.62 12.67
CA THR A 143 4.02 -16.48 11.85
C THR A 143 5.32 -15.77 11.49
N TYR A 144 6.41 -16.52 11.35
CA TYR A 144 7.77 -15.98 11.20
C TYR A 144 8.50 -16.61 10.01
N ASN A 145 7.82 -16.76 8.90
CA ASN A 145 8.33 -17.45 7.71
C ASN A 145 8.24 -16.61 6.43
N TRP A 146 8.23 -15.29 6.55
CA TRP A 146 8.18 -14.34 5.42
C TRP A 146 6.91 -14.47 4.54
N GLY A 147 5.83 -14.96 5.11
CA GLY A 147 4.60 -15.19 4.36
C GLY A 147 4.69 -16.32 3.34
N ALA A 148 5.64 -17.23 3.51
CA ALA A 148 5.86 -18.33 2.55
C ALA A 148 4.78 -19.41 2.62
N ASN A 149 4.08 -19.55 3.73
CA ASN A 149 3.02 -20.52 3.89
C ASN A 149 1.73 -20.02 3.22
N GLU A 150 1.05 -20.89 2.49
CA GLU A 150 -0.23 -20.55 1.83
C GLU A 150 -1.34 -20.14 2.78
N THR A 151 -1.26 -20.55 4.05
CA THR A 151 -2.23 -20.22 5.10
C THR A 151 -1.92 -18.91 5.81
N ASP A 152 -0.77 -18.29 5.57
CA ASP A 152 -0.41 -17.01 6.18
C ASP A 152 -1.30 -15.88 5.65
N VAL A 153 -1.75 -15.03 6.56
CA VAL A 153 -2.63 -13.93 6.25
C VAL A 153 -2.24 -12.67 7.02
N PHE A 154 -2.73 -11.53 6.56
CA PHE A 154 -2.74 -10.28 7.32
C PHE A 154 -4.17 -10.01 7.79
N VAL A 155 -4.37 -9.90 9.08
CA VAL A 155 -5.66 -9.52 9.65
C VAL A 155 -5.69 -8.00 9.79
N LEU A 156 -6.34 -7.34 8.85
CA LEU A 156 -6.38 -5.87 8.75
C LEU A 156 -7.75 -5.30 9.13
N ASN A 157 -8.67 -6.12 9.61
CA ASN A 157 -10.00 -5.68 10.02
C ASN A 157 -9.89 -4.46 10.92
N ASN A 158 -10.60 -3.39 10.57
CA ASN A 158 -10.46 -2.12 11.24
C ASN A 158 -11.78 -1.56 11.75
N THR A 159 -11.66 -0.80 12.83
CA THR A 159 -12.68 0.11 13.33
C THR A 159 -12.04 1.48 13.51
N ARG A 160 -12.79 2.53 13.16
CA ARG A 160 -12.26 3.88 13.21
C ARG A 160 -11.93 4.30 14.65
N PRO A 161 -10.72 4.83 14.93
CA PRO A 161 -10.41 5.47 16.22
C PRO A 161 -11.38 6.63 16.53
N PRO A 162 -11.62 6.97 17.80
CA PRO A 162 -10.93 6.51 19.01
C PRO A 162 -11.40 5.17 19.58
N LEU A 163 -12.51 4.61 19.10
CA LEU A 163 -13.06 3.37 19.62
C LEU A 163 -12.46 2.12 18.98
N GLY A 164 -11.67 2.29 17.94
CA GLY A 164 -11.09 1.20 17.16
C GLY A 164 -9.56 1.21 17.11
N ASN A 165 -9.01 0.43 16.18
CA ASN A 165 -7.58 0.19 16.05
C ASN A 165 -6.89 1.18 15.09
N TRP A 166 -7.29 1.25 13.82
CA TRP A 166 -6.69 2.13 12.82
C TRP A 166 -7.71 2.60 11.78
N PHE A 167 -7.38 3.69 11.11
CA PHE A 167 -8.23 4.27 10.07
C PHE A 167 -8.20 3.45 8.79
N GLY A 168 -7.06 2.91 8.45
CA GLY A 168 -6.88 2.11 7.27
C GLY A 168 -5.44 1.62 7.15
N CYS A 169 -5.18 0.84 6.10
CA CYS A 169 -3.90 0.22 5.85
C CYS A 169 -3.49 0.35 4.39
N THR A 170 -2.19 0.33 4.13
CA THR A 170 -1.63 0.34 2.79
C THR A 170 -0.51 -0.68 2.67
N TRP A 171 -0.38 -1.27 1.48
CA TRP A 171 0.68 -2.22 1.17
C TRP A 171 0.92 -2.28 -0.35
N MET A 172 2.00 -2.93 -0.74
CA MET A 172 2.25 -3.26 -2.14
C MET A 172 1.78 -4.68 -2.41
N ASN A 173 1.06 -4.91 -3.51
CA ASN A 173 0.69 -6.27 -3.90
C ASN A 173 1.89 -7.01 -4.53
N SER A 174 1.73 -8.31 -4.77
CA SER A 174 2.82 -9.14 -5.33
C SER A 174 3.29 -8.70 -6.71
N THR A 175 2.46 -7.98 -7.48
CA THR A 175 2.77 -7.50 -8.83
C THR A 175 3.25 -6.04 -8.88
N GLY A 176 3.35 -5.36 -7.74
CA GLY A 176 3.91 -4.00 -7.65
C GLY A 176 2.90 -2.87 -7.68
N PHE A 177 1.63 -3.14 -7.45
CA PHE A 177 0.59 -2.12 -7.32
C PHE A 177 0.29 -1.81 -5.87
N THR A 178 0.21 -0.52 -5.54
CA THR A 178 -0.20 -0.07 -4.21
C THR A 178 -1.66 -0.42 -3.96
N LYS A 179 -1.92 -1.02 -2.81
CA LYS A 179 -3.26 -1.34 -2.33
C LYS A 179 -3.57 -0.56 -1.07
N VAL A 180 -4.80 -0.11 -0.95
CA VAL A 180 -5.30 0.64 0.21
C VAL A 180 -6.62 0.06 0.65
N CYS A 181 -6.79 -0.08 1.95
CA CYS A 181 -8.08 -0.37 2.55
C CYS A 181 -8.33 0.58 3.73
N GLY A 182 -9.57 0.77 4.11
CA GLY A 182 -9.85 1.64 5.24
C GLY A 182 -11.32 1.75 5.60
N ALA A 183 -11.58 2.54 6.62
CA ALA A 183 -12.93 2.86 7.07
C ALA A 183 -13.72 3.57 5.96
N PRO A 184 -15.08 3.52 5.99
CA PRO A 184 -15.88 4.19 5.00
C PRO A 184 -15.57 5.70 4.94
N PRO A 185 -15.28 6.26 3.75
CA PRO A 185 -15.03 7.69 3.61
C PRO A 185 -16.31 8.48 3.74
N CYS A 186 -16.19 9.79 4.05
CA CYS A 186 -17.31 10.70 4.02
C CYS A 186 -17.77 10.97 2.58
N ALA A 187 -19.08 11.05 2.38
CA ALA A 187 -19.67 11.51 1.14
C ALA A 187 -20.13 12.96 1.30
N ILE A 188 -19.63 13.83 0.43
CA ILE A 188 -19.93 15.27 0.44
C ILE A 188 -20.58 15.64 -0.90
N GLY A 189 -21.67 16.40 -0.87
CA GLY A 189 -22.25 17.00 -2.05
C GLY A 189 -23.43 16.28 -2.70
N GLY A 190 -24.07 15.34 -2.03
CA GLY A 190 -25.34 14.75 -2.48
C GLY A 190 -25.21 13.50 -3.34
N VAL A 191 -26.19 13.25 -4.20
CA VAL A 191 -26.33 12.02 -4.99
C VAL A 191 -25.81 12.22 -6.40
N GLY A 192 -24.97 11.32 -6.91
CA GLY A 192 -24.55 11.29 -8.31
C GLY A 192 -23.04 11.26 -8.55
N ASN A 193 -22.64 11.45 -9.81
CA ASN A 193 -21.24 11.36 -10.25
C ASN A 193 -20.34 12.48 -9.71
N ASN A 194 -20.91 13.56 -9.18
CA ASN A 194 -20.17 14.71 -8.64
C ASN A 194 -20.04 14.68 -7.11
N THR A 195 -20.45 13.59 -6.46
CA THR A 195 -20.29 13.44 -5.02
C THR A 195 -18.83 13.22 -4.69
N LEU A 196 -18.27 14.08 -3.86
CA LEU A 196 -16.92 13.88 -3.33
C LEU A 196 -16.98 12.79 -2.25
N ARG A 197 -16.24 11.73 -2.45
CA ARG A 197 -15.94 10.74 -1.41
C ARG A 197 -14.60 11.09 -0.82
N CYS A 198 -14.61 11.62 0.39
CA CYS A 198 -13.42 12.15 1.03
C CYS A 198 -12.87 11.18 2.07
N PRO A 199 -11.76 10.48 1.77
CA PRO A 199 -11.08 9.59 2.72
C PRO A 199 -10.02 10.31 3.56
N THR A 200 -10.10 11.62 3.69
CA THR A 200 -9.10 12.44 4.37
C THR A 200 -9.73 13.71 4.92
N ASP A 201 -8.93 14.71 5.26
CA ASP A 201 -9.41 16.01 5.71
C ASP A 201 -9.82 16.86 4.51
N CYS A 202 -11.13 17.00 4.29
CA CYS A 202 -11.70 17.85 3.25
C CYS A 202 -12.41 19.08 3.85
N PHE A 203 -11.86 19.63 4.90
CA PHE A 203 -12.44 20.77 5.64
C PHE A 203 -12.86 21.95 4.75
N ARG A 204 -12.13 22.20 3.65
CA ARG A 204 -12.47 23.25 2.69
C ARG A 204 -13.81 23.03 1.99
N LYS A 205 -14.26 21.79 1.87
CA LYS A 205 -15.52 21.43 1.19
C LYS A 205 -16.66 21.21 2.17
N HIS A 206 -16.34 20.84 3.39
CA HIS A 206 -17.32 20.69 4.46
C HIS A 206 -16.64 20.82 5.83
N PRO A 207 -17.18 21.62 6.77
CA PRO A 207 -16.53 21.86 8.06
C PRO A 207 -16.40 20.61 8.93
N ASP A 208 -17.26 19.61 8.74
CA ASP A 208 -17.23 18.35 9.49
C ASP A 208 -16.34 17.28 8.86
N ALA A 209 -15.74 17.54 7.69
CA ALA A 209 -14.91 16.60 6.97
C ALA A 209 -13.46 16.61 7.49
N THR A 210 -13.28 16.22 8.74
CA THR A 210 -11.97 16.11 9.37
C THR A 210 -11.38 14.71 9.19
N TYR A 211 -10.07 14.58 9.34
CA TYR A 211 -9.42 13.27 9.26
C TYR A 211 -9.96 12.29 10.31
N SER A 212 -10.24 12.75 11.51
CA SER A 212 -10.79 11.90 12.58
C SER A 212 -12.15 11.31 12.23
N ARG A 213 -12.95 12.01 11.43
CA ARG A 213 -14.28 11.57 11.04
C ARG A 213 -14.31 10.86 9.68
N CYS A 214 -13.51 11.31 8.74
CA CYS A 214 -13.55 10.88 7.34
C CYS A 214 -12.32 10.08 6.93
N GLY A 215 -11.24 10.11 7.70
CA GLY A 215 -9.99 9.46 7.36
C GLY A 215 -10.12 7.96 7.20
N SER A 216 -9.43 7.41 6.22
CA SER A 216 -9.48 5.98 5.92
C SER A 216 -8.14 5.40 5.45
N GLY A 217 -7.06 6.17 5.55
CA GLY A 217 -5.77 5.69 5.07
C GLY A 217 -4.62 6.63 5.39
N PRO A 218 -3.57 6.61 4.56
CA PRO A 218 -2.35 7.37 4.84
C PRO A 218 -2.47 8.86 4.58
N TRP A 219 -3.50 9.32 3.88
CA TRP A 219 -3.70 10.73 3.57
C TRP A 219 -4.32 11.47 4.75
N ILE A 220 -3.55 12.34 5.40
CA ILE A 220 -4.06 13.22 6.46
C ILE A 220 -4.83 14.38 5.85
N THR A 221 -4.29 14.97 4.79
CA THR A 221 -4.93 16.02 4.00
C THR A 221 -4.80 15.68 2.51
N PRO A 222 -5.52 16.35 1.61
CA PRO A 222 -5.33 16.14 0.17
C PRO A 222 -3.91 16.44 -0.34
N ARG A 223 -3.05 17.02 0.49
CA ARG A 223 -1.67 17.37 0.14
C ARG A 223 -0.61 16.64 0.95
N CYS A 224 -0.98 16.03 2.08
CA CYS A 224 -0.03 15.45 3.03
C CYS A 224 -0.35 13.99 3.32
N LEU A 225 0.66 13.15 3.21
CA LEU A 225 0.65 11.76 3.66
C LEU A 225 1.25 11.64 5.07
N VAL A 226 0.87 10.59 5.78
CA VAL A 226 1.58 10.17 6.99
C VAL A 226 3.02 9.81 6.60
N ASP A 227 3.98 10.28 7.40
CA ASP A 227 5.38 9.96 7.18
C ASP A 227 5.70 8.56 7.74
N TYR A 228 6.16 7.67 6.88
CA TYR A 228 6.61 6.33 7.25
C TYR A 228 7.72 5.88 6.27
N PRO A 229 8.56 4.89 6.64
CA PRO A 229 9.77 4.57 5.87
C PRO A 229 9.54 4.21 4.41
N TYR A 230 8.43 3.53 4.09
CA TYR A 230 8.12 3.07 2.75
C TYR A 230 7.16 3.98 1.97
N ARG A 231 6.94 5.20 2.44
CA ARG A 231 6.05 6.16 1.78
C ARG A 231 6.42 6.40 0.32
N LEU A 232 7.70 6.59 0.01
CA LEU A 232 8.18 6.82 -1.34
C LEU A 232 8.06 5.59 -2.24
N TRP A 233 8.05 4.41 -1.65
CA TRP A 233 7.85 3.17 -2.40
C TRP A 233 6.37 2.90 -2.68
N HIS A 234 5.51 3.08 -1.69
CA HIS A 234 4.06 2.94 -1.84
C HIS A 234 3.44 4.08 -2.65
N TYR A 235 3.93 5.30 -2.45
CA TYR A 235 3.43 6.52 -3.09
C TYR A 235 4.60 7.31 -3.71
N PRO A 236 5.16 6.84 -4.84
CA PRO A 236 6.42 7.39 -5.36
C PRO A 236 6.32 8.84 -5.86
N CYS A 237 5.12 9.32 -6.16
CA CYS A 237 4.92 10.64 -6.75
C CYS A 237 4.40 11.69 -5.77
N THR A 238 4.36 11.38 -4.49
CA THR A 238 3.91 12.32 -3.47
C THR A 238 5.09 12.93 -2.74
N ILE A 239 5.17 14.22 -2.79
CA ILE A 239 6.22 15.01 -2.15
C ILE A 239 5.67 15.62 -0.86
#